data_39933754174f2c1c158bde5312152223
#
_entry.id   39933754174f2c1c158bde5312152223
#
_cell.length_a   1.000
_cell.length_b   1.000
_cell.length_c   1.000
_cell.angle_alpha   90.00
_cell.angle_beta   90.00
_cell.angle_gamma   90.00
#
_symmetry.space_group_name_H-M   'P 1'
#
loop_
_entity.id
_entity.type
_entity.pdbx_description
1 polymer ?
#
loop_
_entity_poly.entity_id
_entity_poly.type
_entity_poly.pdbx_seq_one_letter_code
_entity_poly.pdbx_strand_id
1 'polypeptide(L)'
;MKKAKRYPFLKLQQQRFALHFDNQSSAACLPSERDFYRWAWQAVKQHHRRADISLLLLDEEPARACNRDYRGKDYATNVLSFALDEGETMYAPALSEGLHGDLVICPQVVFKEAAEQGKTPEQHFAHLTIHGVLHLMGYDHIEDTEAEKMEALETRLLNQLAYPDPYSQDEQ
;
A
#
# COMPACT_ATOMS: atom_id res chain seq x y z
N MET A 1 -1.14 -3.52 55.83
CA MET A 1 -1.24 -4.20 54.53
C MET A 1 -1.04 -3.18 53.40
N LYS A 2 0.09 -3.23 52.67
CA LYS A 2 0.35 -2.36 51.53
C LYS A 2 -0.48 -2.86 50.36
N LYS A 3 -1.45 -2.07 49.90
CA LYS A 3 -2.18 -2.35 48.64
C LYS A 3 -1.18 -2.35 47.49
N ALA A 4 -1.03 -3.51 46.86
CA ALA A 4 -0.26 -3.65 45.65
C ALA A 4 -0.85 -2.65 44.62
N LYS A 5 -0.04 -1.68 44.17
CA LYS A 5 -0.38 -0.85 43.02
C LYS A 5 -0.56 -1.80 41.82
N ARG A 6 -1.81 -2.07 41.46
CA ARG A 6 -2.10 -2.59 40.14
C ARG A 6 -1.62 -1.52 39.16
N TYR A 7 -0.45 -1.72 38.61
CA TYR A 7 -0.12 -1.08 37.35
C TYR A 7 -1.15 -1.61 36.35
N PRO A 8 -2.00 -0.79 35.78
CA PRO A 8 -2.66 -1.21 34.59
C PRO A 8 -1.52 -1.40 33.59
N PHE A 9 -1.08 -2.62 33.41
CA PHE A 9 -0.53 -2.99 32.12
C PHE A 9 -1.69 -2.67 31.18
N LEU A 10 -1.76 -1.44 30.71
CA LEU A 10 -2.34 -1.13 29.46
C LEU A 10 -1.88 -2.29 28.57
N LYS A 11 -2.81 -3.14 28.18
CA LYS A 11 -2.62 -3.99 27.05
C LYS A 11 -2.28 -3.00 25.94
N LEU A 12 -1.00 -2.71 25.79
CA LEU A 12 -0.46 -2.25 24.54
C LEU A 12 -0.89 -3.35 23.58
N GLN A 13 -2.05 -3.16 23.00
CA GLN A 13 -2.49 -3.98 21.88
C GLN A 13 -1.43 -3.67 20.84
N GLN A 14 -0.41 -4.53 20.83
CA GLN A 14 0.72 -4.42 19.92
C GLN A 14 0.12 -4.38 18.55
N GLN A 15 0.26 -3.25 17.88
CA GLN A 15 -0.03 -3.17 16.47
C GLN A 15 0.84 -4.22 15.81
N ARG A 16 0.22 -5.16 15.11
CA ARG A 16 0.92 -6.21 14.38
C ARG A 16 0.81 -5.89 12.91
N PHE A 17 1.94 -5.52 12.33
CA PHE A 17 2.05 -5.34 10.90
C PHE A 17 3.10 -6.30 10.36
N ALA A 18 2.69 -7.12 9.42
CA ALA A 18 3.55 -7.97 8.63
C ALA A 18 3.50 -7.53 7.17
N LEU A 19 4.67 -7.36 6.58
CA LEU A 19 4.83 -7.19 5.14
C LEU A 19 5.61 -8.39 4.61
N HIS A 20 4.98 -9.18 3.74
CA HIS A 20 5.62 -10.27 3.01
C HIS A 20 6.11 -9.73 1.67
N PHE A 21 7.39 -9.38 1.65
CA PHE A 21 8.01 -8.79 0.46
C PHE A 21 8.67 -9.86 -0.40
N ASP A 22 8.30 -9.91 -1.68
CA ASP A 22 8.92 -10.78 -2.67
C ASP A 22 9.31 -9.98 -3.92
N ASN A 23 10.60 -10.01 -4.26
CA ASN A 23 11.11 -9.35 -5.45
C ASN A 23 11.44 -10.37 -6.52
N GLN A 24 10.58 -10.48 -7.52
CA GLN A 24 10.78 -11.31 -8.73
C GLN A 24 11.10 -10.46 -9.96
N SER A 25 11.31 -9.16 -9.80
CA SER A 25 11.70 -8.28 -10.90
C SER A 25 13.19 -8.30 -11.15
N SER A 26 13.56 -8.22 -12.42
CA SER A 26 14.95 -8.03 -12.87
C SER A 26 15.45 -6.59 -12.80
N ALA A 27 14.57 -5.63 -12.43
CA ALA A 27 14.90 -4.22 -12.39
C ALA A 27 16.00 -3.91 -11.35
N ALA A 28 16.92 -3.04 -11.74
CA ALA A 28 17.98 -2.56 -10.85
C ALA A 28 17.56 -1.31 -10.07
N CYS A 29 18.32 -0.96 -9.02
CA CYS A 29 18.12 0.25 -8.23
C CYS A 29 16.73 0.38 -7.59
N LEU A 30 16.17 -0.73 -7.15
CA LEU A 30 14.89 -0.78 -6.45
C LEU A 30 15.05 -0.28 -5.00
N PRO A 31 14.00 0.33 -4.43
CA PRO A 31 13.93 0.57 -2.99
C PRO A 31 14.08 -0.73 -2.20
N SER A 32 14.57 -0.62 -0.97
CA SER A 32 14.73 -1.79 -0.10
C SER A 32 13.38 -2.26 0.46
N GLU A 33 13.33 -3.53 0.89
CA GLU A 33 12.18 -4.06 1.64
C GLU A 33 11.79 -3.17 2.82
N ARG A 34 12.79 -2.59 3.51
CA ARG A 34 12.57 -1.67 4.62
C ARG A 34 11.85 -0.39 4.21
N ASP A 35 12.09 0.11 2.99
CA ASP A 35 11.41 1.28 2.47
C ASP A 35 9.95 0.96 2.19
N PHE A 36 9.66 -0.15 1.52
CA PHE A 36 8.29 -0.62 1.30
C PHE A 36 7.55 -0.88 2.61
N TYR A 37 8.19 -1.50 3.61
CA TYR A 37 7.63 -1.67 4.94
C TYR A 37 7.25 -0.32 5.58
N ARG A 38 8.14 0.66 5.53
CA ARG A 38 7.94 1.99 6.09
C ARG A 38 6.76 2.69 5.45
N TRP A 39 6.63 2.63 4.13
CA TRP A 39 5.53 3.24 3.40
C TRP A 39 4.18 2.57 3.67
N ALA A 40 4.13 1.26 3.60
CA ALA A 40 2.93 0.50 3.90
C ALA A 40 2.49 0.69 5.36
N TRP A 41 3.42 0.64 6.31
CA TRP A 41 3.16 0.91 7.72
C TRP A 41 2.58 2.32 7.95
N GLN A 42 3.10 3.32 7.24
CA GLN A 42 2.60 4.69 7.34
C GLN A 42 1.11 4.79 7.01
N ALA A 43 0.65 4.06 6.01
CA ALA A 43 -0.75 4.01 5.63
C ALA A 43 -1.61 3.23 6.64
N VAL A 44 -1.09 2.12 7.16
CA VAL A 44 -1.84 1.19 8.02
C VAL A 44 -2.01 1.69 9.46
N LYS A 45 -0.97 2.27 10.05
CA LYS A 45 -0.81 2.46 11.51
C LYS A 45 -1.90 3.29 12.18
N GLN A 46 -2.57 4.17 11.45
CA GLN A 46 -3.63 5.04 11.99
C GLN A 46 -5.03 4.40 11.93
N HIS A 47 -5.20 3.40 11.09
CA HIS A 47 -6.50 2.85 10.76
C HIS A 47 -6.69 1.41 11.19
N HIS A 48 -5.61 0.62 11.24
CA HIS A 48 -5.67 -0.80 11.56
C HIS A 48 -4.70 -1.18 12.66
N ARG A 49 -5.16 -2.04 13.59
CA ARG A 49 -4.31 -2.61 14.64
C ARG A 49 -3.51 -3.80 14.17
N ARG A 50 -4.03 -4.50 13.17
CA ARG A 50 -3.40 -5.65 12.54
C ARG A 50 -3.48 -5.49 11.04
N ALA A 51 -2.39 -5.75 10.37
CA ALA A 51 -2.38 -5.86 8.92
C ALA A 51 -1.34 -6.89 8.49
N ASP A 52 -1.68 -7.64 7.47
CA ASP A 52 -0.86 -8.66 6.84
C ASP A 52 -0.96 -8.45 5.33
N ILE A 53 0.10 -7.92 4.74
CA ILE A 53 0.12 -7.49 3.34
C ILE A 53 1.26 -8.20 2.62
N SER A 54 0.97 -8.83 1.49
CA SER A 54 1.99 -9.28 0.55
C SER A 54 2.29 -8.18 -0.46
N LEU A 55 3.56 -7.95 -0.75
CA LEU A 55 4.01 -7.03 -1.79
C LEU A 55 4.96 -7.74 -2.74
N LEU A 56 4.54 -7.86 -3.97
CA LEU A 56 5.25 -8.56 -5.02
C LEU A 56 5.71 -7.58 -6.09
N LEU A 57 7.00 -7.60 -6.42
CA LEU A 57 7.54 -6.87 -7.56
C LEU A 57 7.65 -7.82 -8.76
N LEU A 58 7.02 -7.48 -9.88
CA LEU A 58 7.00 -8.25 -11.11
C LEU A 58 7.46 -7.42 -12.30
N ASP A 59 8.17 -8.05 -13.23
CA ASP A 59 8.45 -7.46 -14.55
C ASP A 59 7.18 -7.27 -15.37
N GLU A 60 7.27 -6.49 -16.46
CA GLU A 60 6.12 -6.07 -17.28
C GLU A 60 5.24 -7.24 -17.75
N GLU A 61 5.83 -8.33 -18.25
CA GLU A 61 5.04 -9.43 -18.80
C GLU A 61 4.23 -10.18 -17.75
N PRO A 62 4.78 -10.63 -16.59
CA PRO A 62 3.97 -11.21 -15.54
C PRO A 62 3.00 -10.18 -14.90
N ALA A 63 3.36 -8.91 -14.77
CA ALA A 63 2.44 -7.87 -14.28
C ALA A 63 1.26 -7.66 -15.24
N ARG A 64 1.51 -7.66 -16.56
CA ARG A 64 0.49 -7.62 -17.60
C ARG A 64 -0.45 -8.82 -17.50
N ALA A 65 0.11 -10.02 -17.32
CA ALA A 65 -0.70 -11.24 -17.14
C ALA A 65 -1.63 -11.11 -15.92
N CYS A 66 -1.12 -10.65 -14.78
CA CYS A 66 -1.94 -10.37 -13.60
C CYS A 66 -3.08 -9.37 -13.89
N ASN A 67 -2.78 -8.25 -14.56
CA ASN A 67 -3.78 -7.24 -14.87
C ASN A 67 -4.85 -7.76 -15.84
N ARG A 68 -4.45 -8.55 -16.84
CA ARG A 68 -5.37 -9.19 -17.78
C ARG A 68 -6.27 -10.20 -17.09
N ASP A 69 -5.71 -11.10 -16.29
CA ASP A 69 -6.41 -12.24 -15.73
C ASP A 69 -7.37 -11.81 -14.59
N TYR A 70 -7.03 -10.76 -13.84
CA TYR A 70 -7.85 -10.29 -12.71
C TYR A 70 -8.68 -9.04 -12.99
N ARG A 71 -8.26 -8.19 -13.92
CA ARG A 71 -8.96 -6.92 -14.24
C ARG A 71 -9.43 -6.83 -15.69
N GLY A 72 -9.13 -7.82 -16.53
CA GLY A 72 -9.48 -7.83 -17.94
C GLY A 72 -8.73 -6.80 -18.80
N LYS A 73 -7.60 -6.25 -18.30
CA LYS A 73 -6.82 -5.21 -18.97
C LYS A 73 -5.49 -5.77 -19.43
N ASP A 74 -5.27 -5.84 -20.74
CA ASP A 74 -4.10 -6.48 -21.35
C ASP A 74 -2.91 -5.51 -21.52
N TYR A 75 -2.47 -4.93 -20.41
CA TYR A 75 -1.23 -4.12 -20.31
C TYR A 75 -0.68 -4.18 -18.88
N ALA A 76 0.65 -3.97 -18.74
CA ALA A 76 1.26 -3.82 -17.42
C ALA A 76 0.85 -2.46 -16.81
N THR A 77 0.41 -2.47 -15.55
CA THR A 77 0.11 -1.27 -14.79
C THR A 77 1.13 -1.07 -13.66
N ASN A 78 1.17 0.10 -13.07
CA ASN A 78 2.12 0.45 -12.02
C ASN A 78 1.89 -0.35 -10.72
N VAL A 79 0.64 -0.39 -10.22
CA VAL A 79 0.24 -1.14 -9.02
C VAL A 79 -1.12 -1.80 -9.21
N LEU A 80 -1.25 -3.00 -8.68
CA LEU A 80 -2.51 -3.74 -8.52
C LEU A 80 -2.71 -4.04 -7.05
N SER A 81 -3.93 -3.84 -6.56
CA SER A 81 -4.34 -4.13 -5.19
C SER A 81 -5.43 -5.18 -5.20
N PHE A 82 -5.27 -6.22 -4.38
CA PHE A 82 -6.21 -7.32 -4.22
C PHE A 82 -6.57 -7.43 -2.74
N ALA A 83 -7.73 -6.90 -2.36
CA ALA A 83 -8.26 -7.07 -1.01
C ALA A 83 -8.80 -8.49 -0.84
N LEU A 84 -8.35 -9.20 0.19
CA LEU A 84 -8.79 -10.58 0.44
C LEU A 84 -10.22 -10.66 1.00
N ASP A 85 -10.75 -9.53 1.48
CA ASP A 85 -12.10 -9.45 2.07
C ASP A 85 -13.21 -9.17 1.03
N GLU A 86 -12.89 -8.99 -0.24
CA GLU A 86 -13.88 -8.68 -1.30
C GLU A 86 -14.63 -9.90 -1.85
N GLY A 87 -14.45 -11.08 -1.30
CA GLY A 87 -15.09 -12.30 -1.77
C GLY A 87 -15.40 -13.30 -0.67
N GLU A 88 -16.68 -13.36 -0.24
CA GLU A 88 -17.31 -14.47 0.49
C GLU A 88 -16.57 -14.97 1.76
N THR A 89 -16.60 -14.18 2.82
CA THR A 89 -16.26 -14.66 4.18
C THR A 89 -17.40 -15.43 4.84
N MET A 90 -17.97 -16.45 4.16
CA MET A 90 -18.92 -17.33 4.84
C MET A 90 -18.25 -18.38 5.74
N TYR A 91 -16.90 -18.53 5.71
CA TYR A 91 -16.23 -19.63 6.42
C TYR A 91 -14.97 -19.27 7.24
N ALA A 92 -14.62 -18.01 7.43
CA ALA A 92 -13.46 -17.67 8.23
C ALA A 92 -13.68 -16.45 9.17
N PRO A 93 -14.46 -16.60 10.24
CA PRO A 93 -14.63 -15.50 11.21
C PRO A 93 -13.33 -15.13 11.95
N ALA A 94 -12.28 -15.93 11.86
CA ALA A 94 -11.00 -15.69 12.51
C ALA A 94 -10.04 -14.76 11.75
N LEU A 95 -10.27 -14.48 10.45
CA LEU A 95 -9.48 -13.56 9.64
C LEU A 95 -9.99 -12.11 9.68
N SER A 96 -11.15 -11.88 10.29
CA SER A 96 -11.87 -10.61 10.25
C SER A 96 -11.30 -9.49 11.14
N GLU A 97 -10.22 -9.72 11.87
CA GLU A 97 -9.64 -8.72 12.77
C GLU A 97 -8.39 -8.04 12.21
N GLY A 98 -8.33 -7.66 10.92
CA GLY A 98 -7.17 -7.00 10.36
C GLY A 98 -7.33 -6.68 8.89
N LEU A 99 -6.41 -5.89 8.36
CA LEU A 99 -6.30 -5.64 6.94
C LEU A 99 -5.49 -6.76 6.29
N HIS A 100 -6.05 -7.41 5.28
CA HIS A 100 -5.37 -8.45 4.51
C HIS A 100 -5.47 -8.14 3.03
N GLY A 101 -4.37 -8.30 2.31
CA GLY A 101 -4.38 -8.10 0.87
C GLY A 101 -3.01 -8.22 0.23
N ASP A 102 -3.02 -8.20 -1.09
CA ASP A 102 -1.84 -8.33 -1.92
C ASP A 102 -1.65 -7.09 -2.79
N LEU A 103 -0.41 -6.64 -2.91
CA LEU A 103 0.02 -5.61 -3.84
C LEU A 103 0.97 -6.20 -4.87
N VAL A 104 0.74 -5.91 -6.13
CA VAL A 104 1.68 -6.21 -7.22
C VAL A 104 2.13 -4.89 -7.82
N ILE A 105 3.43 -4.64 -7.84
CA ILE A 105 4.03 -3.43 -8.42
C ILE A 105 4.93 -3.83 -9.60
N CYS A 106 4.81 -3.11 -10.71
CA CYS A 106 5.69 -3.27 -11.87
C CYS A 106 6.75 -2.16 -11.90
N PRO A 107 8.00 -2.44 -11.50
CA PRO A 107 9.03 -1.41 -11.41
C PRO A 107 9.30 -0.67 -12.71
N GLN A 108 9.26 -1.33 -13.85
CA GLN A 108 9.51 -0.71 -15.16
C GLN A 108 8.48 0.38 -15.46
N VAL A 109 7.21 0.12 -15.15
CA VAL A 109 6.15 1.12 -15.31
C VAL A 109 6.35 2.28 -14.32
N VAL A 110 6.71 1.98 -13.07
CA VAL A 110 6.99 2.99 -12.04
C VAL A 110 8.14 3.91 -12.45
N PHE A 111 9.24 3.37 -12.96
CA PHE A 111 10.38 4.16 -13.42
C PHE A 111 10.00 5.07 -14.60
N LYS A 112 9.22 4.54 -15.55
CA LYS A 112 8.73 5.31 -16.70
C LYS A 112 7.86 6.47 -16.24
N GLU A 113 6.86 6.21 -15.42
CA GLU A 113 5.96 7.23 -14.90
C GLU A 113 6.69 8.29 -14.06
N ALA A 114 7.63 7.87 -13.20
CA ALA A 114 8.44 8.80 -12.42
C ALA A 114 9.21 9.78 -13.31
N ALA A 115 9.83 9.27 -14.38
CA ALA A 115 10.55 10.11 -15.35
C ALA A 115 9.61 11.07 -16.09
N GLU A 116 8.44 10.60 -16.53
CA GLU A 116 7.43 11.41 -17.22
C GLU A 116 6.86 12.51 -16.32
N GLN A 117 6.69 12.23 -15.03
CA GLN A 117 6.16 13.17 -14.04
C GLN A 117 7.23 14.03 -13.34
N GLY A 118 8.51 13.88 -13.70
CA GLY A 118 9.60 14.62 -13.07
C GLY A 118 9.80 14.29 -11.58
N LYS A 119 9.40 13.11 -11.15
CA LYS A 119 9.54 12.58 -9.78
C LYS A 119 10.75 11.69 -9.68
N THR A 120 11.33 11.57 -8.46
CA THR A 120 12.31 10.51 -8.25
C THR A 120 11.60 9.14 -8.20
N PRO A 121 12.27 8.06 -8.61
CA PRO A 121 11.69 6.71 -8.47
C PRO A 121 11.23 6.41 -7.04
N GLU A 122 12.02 6.78 -6.03
CA GLU A 122 11.68 6.58 -4.61
C GLU A 122 10.35 7.26 -4.24
N GLN A 123 10.16 8.53 -4.65
CA GLN A 123 8.92 9.26 -4.41
C GLN A 123 7.72 8.56 -5.05
N HIS A 124 7.89 8.06 -6.27
CA HIS A 124 6.80 7.40 -6.98
C HIS A 124 6.49 6.02 -6.41
N PHE A 125 7.49 5.22 -6.05
CA PHE A 125 7.29 3.97 -5.32
C PHE A 125 6.59 4.18 -3.97
N ALA A 126 6.98 5.21 -3.22
CA ALA A 126 6.34 5.56 -1.95
C ALA A 126 4.86 5.89 -2.15
N HIS A 127 4.55 6.74 -3.13
CA HIS A 127 3.18 7.12 -3.49
C HIS A 127 2.34 5.89 -3.87
N LEU A 128 2.81 5.07 -4.81
CA LEU A 128 2.08 3.90 -5.28
C LEU A 128 1.90 2.81 -4.21
N THR A 129 2.86 2.65 -3.31
CA THR A 129 2.73 1.73 -2.18
C THR A 129 1.62 2.20 -1.23
N ILE A 130 1.62 3.48 -0.84
CA ILE A 130 0.57 4.07 0.00
C ILE A 130 -0.79 3.98 -0.70
N HIS A 131 -0.87 4.38 -1.97
CA HIS A 131 -2.06 4.30 -2.81
C HIS A 131 -2.66 2.89 -2.85
N GLY A 132 -1.82 1.89 -3.11
CA GLY A 132 -2.25 0.50 -3.14
C GLY A 132 -2.78 0.01 -1.79
N VAL A 133 -2.13 0.39 -0.68
CA VAL A 133 -2.60 0.05 0.67
C VAL A 133 -3.93 0.73 0.98
N LEU A 134 -4.14 1.98 0.58
CA LEU A 134 -5.42 2.66 0.75
C LEU A 134 -6.54 1.97 -0.02
N HIS A 135 -6.28 1.46 -1.23
CA HIS A 135 -7.24 0.62 -1.94
C HIS A 135 -7.59 -0.66 -1.18
N LEU A 136 -6.60 -1.33 -0.55
CA LEU A 136 -6.89 -2.48 0.31
C LEU A 136 -7.80 -2.13 1.49
N MET A 137 -7.78 -0.88 1.96
CA MET A 137 -8.66 -0.38 3.02
C MET A 137 -10.05 0.02 2.53
N GLY A 138 -10.33 -0.09 1.23
CA GLY A 138 -11.60 0.27 0.62
C GLY A 138 -11.72 1.72 0.16
N TYR A 139 -10.63 2.51 0.16
CA TYR A 139 -10.63 3.80 -0.51
C TYR A 139 -10.69 3.59 -2.02
N ASP A 140 -11.50 4.40 -2.68
CA ASP A 140 -11.65 4.37 -4.13
C ASP A 140 -11.59 5.80 -4.69
N HIS A 141 -11.46 5.91 -5.99
CA HIS A 141 -11.39 7.18 -6.74
C HIS A 141 -12.38 7.19 -7.92
N ILE A 142 -13.46 6.40 -7.82
CA ILE A 142 -14.52 6.36 -8.85
C ILE A 142 -15.38 7.62 -8.78
N GLU A 143 -15.75 8.06 -7.58
CA GLU A 143 -16.50 9.27 -7.34
C GLU A 143 -15.57 10.44 -7.04
N ASP A 144 -15.80 11.62 -7.62
CA ASP A 144 -14.92 12.80 -7.43
C ASP A 144 -14.65 13.13 -5.96
N THR A 145 -15.68 13.04 -5.10
CA THR A 145 -15.56 13.30 -3.66
C THR A 145 -14.73 12.25 -2.91
N GLU A 146 -14.69 11.02 -3.40
CA GLU A 146 -13.87 9.94 -2.82
C GLU A 146 -12.44 10.06 -3.32
N ALA A 147 -12.25 10.42 -4.59
CA ALA A 147 -10.95 10.73 -5.17
C ALA A 147 -10.24 11.85 -4.39
N GLU A 148 -10.92 12.99 -4.16
CA GLU A 148 -10.37 14.10 -3.37
C GLU A 148 -9.95 13.70 -1.95
N LYS A 149 -10.75 12.87 -1.28
CA LYS A 149 -10.42 12.36 0.06
C LYS A 149 -9.20 11.46 0.06
N MET A 150 -9.10 10.59 -0.93
CA MET A 150 -7.98 9.66 -1.08
C MET A 150 -6.69 10.42 -1.38
N GLU A 151 -6.71 11.36 -2.34
CA GLU A 151 -5.58 12.21 -2.72
C GLU A 151 -5.10 13.09 -1.56
N ALA A 152 -6.02 13.68 -0.80
CA ALA A 152 -5.69 14.46 0.40
C ALA A 152 -5.04 13.59 1.48
N LEU A 153 -5.47 12.35 1.64
CA LEU A 153 -4.88 11.39 2.56
C LEU A 153 -3.49 10.95 2.10
N GLU A 154 -3.31 10.63 0.83
CA GLU A 154 -2.01 10.30 0.24
C GLU A 154 -0.99 11.43 0.44
N THR A 155 -1.36 12.66 0.09
CA THR A 155 -0.53 13.84 0.29
C THR A 155 -0.11 14.00 1.75
N ARG A 156 -1.06 13.85 2.69
CA ARG A 156 -0.78 13.94 4.12
C ARG A 156 0.19 12.86 4.59
N LEU A 157 0.00 11.61 4.15
CA LEU A 157 0.84 10.48 4.56
C LEU A 157 2.25 10.61 3.98
N LEU A 158 2.38 11.05 2.72
CA LEU A 158 3.66 11.30 2.07
C LEU A 158 4.42 12.45 2.73
N ASN A 159 3.73 13.56 3.05
CA ASN A 159 4.34 14.68 3.77
C ASN A 159 4.88 14.29 5.15
N GLN A 160 4.21 13.38 5.86
CA GLN A 160 4.71 12.83 7.13
C GLN A 160 5.99 11.97 6.96
N LEU A 161 6.25 11.49 5.78
CA LEU A 161 7.48 10.79 5.39
C LEU A 161 8.53 11.71 4.75
N ALA A 162 8.28 13.03 4.74
CA ALA A 162 9.10 14.05 4.10
C ALA A 162 9.20 13.93 2.56
N TYR A 163 8.18 13.35 1.92
CA TYR A 163 8.01 13.41 0.47
C TYR A 163 7.12 14.59 0.09
N PRO A 164 7.34 15.20 -1.09
CA PRO A 164 6.48 16.27 -1.60
C PRO A 164 5.08 15.77 -1.93
N ASP A 165 4.16 16.71 -2.12
CA ASP A 165 2.82 16.44 -2.64
C ASP A 165 2.90 15.79 -4.03
N PRO A 166 2.34 14.59 -4.23
CA PRO A 166 2.43 13.87 -5.49
C PRO A 166 1.64 14.54 -6.62
N TYR A 167 0.70 15.42 -6.29
CA TYR A 167 -0.21 16.09 -7.23
C TYR A 167 0.20 17.54 -7.56
N SER A 168 1.26 18.08 -6.94
CA SER A 168 1.66 19.48 -7.05
C SER A 168 2.11 19.93 -8.45
N GLN A 169 2.25 19.01 -9.40
CA GLN A 169 2.67 19.32 -10.80
C GLN A 169 1.51 19.40 -11.79
N ASP A 170 0.30 19.07 -11.37
CA ASP A 170 -0.88 19.09 -12.24
C ASP A 170 -1.53 20.50 -12.36
N GLU A 171 -0.95 21.51 -11.70
CA GLU A 171 -1.44 22.91 -11.73
C GLU A 171 -0.70 23.85 -12.72
N GLN A 172 -0.01 23.30 -13.75
CA GLN A 172 0.64 24.13 -14.78
C GLN A 172 0.03 23.93 -16.16
#